data_85e18a1879188e7e9b544a4205f75f3b
#
_entry.id   85e18a1879188e7e9b544a4205f75f3b
#
_cell.length_a   1.000
_cell.length_b   1.000
_cell.length_c   1.000
_cell.angle_alpha   90.00
_cell.angle_beta   90.00
_cell.angle_gamma   90.00
#
_symmetry.space_group_name_H-M   'P 1'
#
loop_
_entity.id
_entity.type
_entity.pdbx_description
1 polymer ?
#
loop_
_entity_poly.entity_id
_entity_poly.type
_entity_poly.pdbx_seq_one_letter_code
_entity_poly.pdbx_strand_id
1 'polypeptide(L)'
;EIQFLPPSFERSCSTAEALIAYMDWCGIEKALLMPNPFYGYHNYYFKESVKKYPDRLRGVALVDIMKGKAAAEELAQIYDEGILFGMKIEVDSTFQCAPGTRLADPKLAPVWDCCEQYHQPMFIHMFRREDIVDLELLAKTYPHITFVICHTGADICFRAGMPKRNYEKVLQIVKEYENVYIDTSTVPDYYEEEYPWKTSVNIIEECYRKVGA
;
A
#
# COMPACT_ATOMS: atom_id res chain seq x y z
N GLU A 1 -22.62 2.16 8.33
CA GLU A 1 -21.89 1.71 7.13
C GLU A 1 -21.22 2.91 6.49
N ILE A 2 -19.92 2.79 6.20
CA ILE A 2 -19.21 3.82 5.45
C ILE A 2 -19.41 3.50 3.98
N GLN A 3 -20.10 4.37 3.26
CA GLN A 3 -20.26 4.25 1.82
C GLN A 3 -19.17 5.09 1.14
N PHE A 4 -18.20 4.43 0.54
CA PHE A 4 -17.11 5.09 -0.17
C PHE A 4 -17.45 5.50 -1.61
N LEU A 5 -18.45 4.85 -2.21
CA LEU A 5 -18.87 5.10 -3.59
C LEU A 5 -20.35 5.46 -3.64
N PRO A 6 -20.77 6.30 -4.59
CA PRO A 6 -22.20 6.57 -4.82
C PRO A 6 -22.98 5.27 -5.10
N PRO A 7 -24.26 5.21 -4.76
CA PRO A 7 -25.10 4.01 -5.03
C PRO A 7 -25.11 3.55 -6.50
N SER A 8 -24.88 4.48 -7.42
CA SER A 8 -24.75 4.18 -8.85
C SER A 8 -23.54 3.30 -9.19
N PHE A 9 -22.57 3.19 -8.30
CA PHE A 9 -21.36 2.36 -8.47
C PHE A 9 -21.50 0.94 -7.90
N GLU A 10 -22.57 0.61 -7.18
CA GLU A 10 -22.77 -0.73 -6.61
C GLU A 10 -22.70 -1.87 -7.63
N ARG A 11 -22.98 -1.57 -8.90
CA ARG A 11 -22.95 -2.53 -10.01
C ARG A 11 -21.88 -2.23 -11.05
N SER A 12 -20.99 -1.29 -10.78
CA SER A 12 -19.90 -1.00 -11.70
C SER A 12 -18.79 -2.06 -11.58
N CYS A 13 -18.24 -2.44 -12.71
CA CYS A 13 -17.10 -3.34 -12.78
C CYS A 13 -15.89 -2.56 -13.27
N SER A 14 -14.85 -2.47 -12.43
CA SER A 14 -13.56 -1.91 -12.80
C SER A 14 -12.65 -3.03 -13.30
N THR A 15 -12.76 -3.37 -14.58
CA THR A 15 -11.97 -4.45 -15.17
C THR A 15 -10.60 -3.99 -15.60
N ALA A 16 -9.66 -4.93 -15.81
CA ALA A 16 -8.34 -4.64 -16.33
C ALA A 16 -8.43 -3.96 -17.72
N GLU A 17 -9.43 -4.34 -18.56
CA GLU A 17 -9.67 -3.70 -19.86
C GLU A 17 -10.05 -2.21 -19.71
N ALA A 18 -10.94 -1.92 -18.75
CA ALA A 18 -11.31 -0.54 -18.47
C ALA A 18 -10.11 0.26 -17.97
N LEU A 19 -9.27 -0.31 -17.10
CA LEU A 19 -8.03 0.31 -16.64
C LEU A 19 -7.08 0.61 -17.81
N ILE A 20 -6.85 -0.36 -18.70
CA ILE A 20 -6.01 -0.17 -19.90
C ILE A 20 -6.55 0.94 -20.79
N ALA A 21 -7.87 1.00 -21.02
CA ALA A 21 -8.47 2.07 -21.81
C ALA A 21 -8.26 3.46 -21.18
N TYR A 22 -8.39 3.58 -19.85
CA TYR A 22 -8.08 4.82 -19.14
C TYR A 22 -6.59 5.18 -19.18
N MET A 23 -5.71 4.19 -19.03
CA MET A 23 -4.27 4.38 -19.15
C MET A 23 -3.91 4.92 -20.54
N ASP A 24 -4.47 4.35 -21.58
CA ASP A 24 -4.23 4.79 -22.97
C ASP A 24 -4.74 6.23 -23.20
N TRP A 25 -5.90 6.54 -22.67
CA TRP A 25 -6.46 7.90 -22.76
C TRP A 25 -5.61 8.94 -22.01
N CYS A 26 -5.08 8.57 -20.83
CA CYS A 26 -4.25 9.45 -20.01
C CYS A 26 -2.76 9.45 -20.39
N GLY A 27 -2.33 8.61 -21.33
CA GLY A 27 -0.92 8.44 -21.68
C GLY A 27 -0.08 7.75 -20.59
N ILE A 28 -0.71 6.90 -19.76
CA ILE A 28 -0.05 6.14 -18.70
C ILE A 28 0.51 4.86 -19.31
N GLU A 29 1.82 4.68 -19.22
CA GLU A 29 2.51 3.53 -19.80
C GLU A 29 2.28 2.25 -18.98
N LYS A 30 2.45 2.31 -17.67
CA LYS A 30 2.39 1.15 -16.76
C LYS A 30 1.60 1.46 -15.51
N ALA A 31 0.96 0.46 -14.95
CA ALA A 31 0.24 0.56 -13.68
C ALA A 31 0.54 -0.61 -12.75
N LEU A 32 0.47 -0.34 -11.46
CA LEU A 32 0.55 -1.32 -10.41
C LEU A 32 -0.85 -1.61 -9.87
N LEU A 33 -1.28 -2.87 -9.97
CA LEU A 33 -2.53 -3.33 -9.37
C LEU A 33 -2.30 -3.49 -7.86
N MET A 34 -2.83 -2.54 -7.10
CA MET A 34 -2.74 -2.53 -5.65
C MET A 34 -4.01 -3.12 -5.04
N PRO A 35 -3.93 -4.23 -4.29
CA PRO A 35 -5.10 -4.81 -3.69
C PRO A 35 -5.62 -3.94 -2.54
N ASN A 36 -6.94 -3.98 -2.35
CA ASN A 36 -7.59 -3.39 -1.20
C ASN A 36 -8.39 -4.47 -0.48
N PRO A 37 -8.14 -4.71 0.83
CA PRO A 37 -8.77 -5.79 1.59
C PRO A 37 -10.29 -5.65 1.72
N PHE A 38 -10.87 -4.47 1.48
CA PHE A 38 -12.33 -4.27 1.43
C PHE A 38 -13.02 -5.15 0.38
N TYR A 39 -12.30 -5.49 -0.70
CA TYR A 39 -12.82 -6.32 -1.79
C TYR A 39 -12.47 -7.80 -1.64
N GLY A 40 -11.77 -8.17 -0.57
CA GLY A 40 -11.29 -9.52 -0.32
C GLY A 40 -9.99 -9.88 -1.06
N TYR A 41 -9.69 -11.16 -1.09
CA TYR A 41 -8.43 -11.68 -1.62
C TYR A 41 -8.54 -12.01 -3.11
N HIS A 42 -8.11 -11.11 -3.99
CA HIS A 42 -8.29 -11.20 -5.44
C HIS A 42 -7.01 -11.54 -6.20
N ASN A 43 -6.07 -12.25 -5.60
CA ASN A 43 -4.80 -12.62 -6.23
C ASN A 43 -5.00 -13.32 -7.58
N TYR A 44 -6.01 -14.19 -7.70
CA TYR A 44 -6.32 -14.86 -8.97
C TYR A 44 -6.64 -13.85 -10.09
N TYR A 45 -7.51 -12.89 -9.83
CA TYR A 45 -7.88 -11.88 -10.82
C TYR A 45 -6.68 -11.01 -11.23
N PHE A 46 -5.83 -10.64 -10.27
CA PHE A 46 -4.61 -9.89 -10.55
C PHE A 46 -3.63 -10.70 -11.39
N LYS A 47 -3.44 -11.99 -11.08
CA LYS A 47 -2.60 -12.89 -11.89
C LYS A 47 -3.09 -12.94 -13.34
N GLU A 48 -4.39 -13.13 -13.57
CA GLU A 48 -4.96 -13.17 -14.93
C GLU A 48 -4.82 -11.82 -15.65
N SER A 49 -5.01 -10.71 -14.93
CA SER A 49 -4.83 -9.37 -15.50
C SER A 49 -3.37 -9.10 -15.92
N VAL A 50 -2.40 -9.48 -15.08
CA VAL A 50 -0.97 -9.36 -15.39
C VAL A 50 -0.57 -10.24 -16.56
N LYS A 51 -1.04 -11.51 -16.61
CA LYS A 51 -0.80 -12.40 -17.74
C LYS A 51 -1.35 -11.86 -19.05
N LYS A 52 -2.51 -11.20 -18.99
CA LYS A 52 -3.16 -10.61 -20.18
C LYS A 52 -2.44 -9.36 -20.66
N TYR A 53 -1.89 -8.56 -19.77
CA TYR A 53 -1.23 -7.28 -20.07
C TYR A 53 0.17 -7.20 -19.44
N PRO A 54 1.09 -8.13 -19.76
CA PRO A 54 2.37 -8.27 -19.04
C PRO A 54 3.30 -7.06 -19.18
N ASP A 55 3.17 -6.30 -20.26
CA ASP A 55 4.00 -5.10 -20.51
C ASP A 55 3.41 -3.83 -19.87
N ARG A 56 2.14 -3.91 -19.42
CA ARG A 56 1.38 -2.76 -18.92
C ARG A 56 1.09 -2.85 -17.42
N LEU A 57 0.91 -4.06 -16.90
CA LEU A 57 0.47 -4.28 -15.52
C LEU A 57 1.49 -5.07 -14.71
N ARG A 58 1.60 -4.73 -13.45
CA ARG A 58 2.20 -5.53 -12.38
C ARG A 58 1.19 -5.65 -11.25
N GLY A 59 1.25 -6.71 -10.47
CA GLY A 59 0.28 -6.95 -9.40
C GLY A 59 0.95 -7.23 -8.06
N VAL A 60 0.41 -6.63 -7.01
CA VAL A 60 0.82 -6.86 -5.62
C VAL A 60 -0.08 -7.93 -5.01
N ALA A 61 0.50 -8.81 -4.20
CA ALA A 61 -0.23 -9.87 -3.50
C ALA A 61 -0.99 -9.32 -2.28
N LEU A 62 -2.05 -10.02 -1.90
CA LEU A 62 -2.77 -9.83 -0.65
C LEU A 62 -3.05 -11.20 -0.02
N VAL A 63 -2.63 -11.41 1.22
CA VAL A 63 -2.93 -12.63 1.98
C VAL A 63 -3.53 -12.30 3.34
N ASP A 64 -4.17 -13.28 3.95
CA ASP A 64 -4.66 -13.16 5.32
C ASP A 64 -3.50 -13.31 6.31
N ILE A 65 -2.88 -12.16 6.64
CA ILE A 65 -1.70 -12.12 7.51
C ILE A 65 -1.96 -12.71 8.91
N MET A 66 -3.21 -12.77 9.35
CA MET A 66 -3.58 -13.34 10.65
C MET A 66 -3.39 -14.86 10.71
N LYS A 67 -3.21 -15.51 9.55
CA LYS A 67 -2.84 -16.93 9.46
C LYS A 67 -1.37 -17.20 9.74
N GLY A 68 -0.55 -16.15 9.94
CA GLY A 68 0.86 -16.27 10.31
C GLY A 68 1.64 -17.17 9.34
N LYS A 69 2.08 -18.35 9.81
CA LYS A 69 2.87 -19.28 8.99
C LYS A 69 2.16 -19.71 7.70
N ALA A 70 0.85 -19.98 7.76
CA ALA A 70 0.10 -20.37 6.56
C ALA A 70 0.01 -19.21 5.53
N ALA A 71 -0.03 -17.96 5.98
CA ALA A 71 0.05 -16.80 5.10
C ALA A 71 1.44 -16.70 4.44
N ALA A 72 2.51 -16.96 5.18
CA ALA A 72 3.86 -17.00 4.64
C ALA A 72 4.05 -18.10 3.59
N GLU A 73 3.49 -19.30 3.83
CA GLU A 73 3.50 -20.40 2.87
C GLU A 73 2.73 -20.06 1.59
N GLU A 74 1.58 -19.38 1.71
CA GLU A 74 0.81 -18.87 0.56
C GLU A 74 1.61 -17.82 -0.22
N LEU A 75 2.27 -16.87 0.47
CA LEU A 75 3.13 -15.87 -0.18
C LEU A 75 4.31 -16.50 -0.91
N ALA A 76 4.99 -17.46 -0.29
CA ALA A 76 6.09 -18.18 -0.94
C ALA A 76 5.64 -18.82 -2.27
N GLN A 77 4.48 -19.49 -2.28
CA GLN A 77 3.91 -20.05 -3.52
C GLN A 77 3.62 -18.97 -4.57
N ILE A 78 3.07 -17.81 -4.15
CA ILE A 78 2.80 -16.69 -5.06
C ILE A 78 4.10 -16.13 -5.65
N TYR A 79 5.16 -16.02 -4.86
CA TYR A 79 6.45 -15.51 -5.32
C TYR A 79 7.18 -16.50 -6.23
N ASP A 80 7.10 -17.81 -5.94
CA ASP A 80 7.63 -18.86 -6.80
C ASP A 80 6.98 -18.90 -8.18
N GLU A 81 5.69 -18.53 -8.29
CA GLU A 81 5.02 -18.38 -9.58
C GLU A 81 5.56 -17.19 -10.42
N GLY A 82 6.12 -16.17 -9.78
CA GLY A 82 6.74 -15.01 -10.44
C GLY A 82 5.77 -14.07 -11.18
N ILE A 83 4.46 -14.13 -10.91
CA ILE A 83 3.44 -13.31 -11.57
C ILE A 83 3.08 -12.09 -10.73
N LEU A 84 2.84 -12.29 -9.44
CA LEU A 84 2.65 -11.21 -8.48
C LEU A 84 3.93 -11.00 -7.66
N PHE A 85 4.09 -9.80 -7.14
CA PHE A 85 5.23 -9.45 -6.30
C PHE A 85 4.76 -8.63 -5.10
N GLY A 86 5.63 -8.54 -4.08
CA GLY A 86 5.35 -7.75 -2.90
C GLY A 86 4.06 -8.14 -2.19
N MET A 87 3.72 -7.42 -1.16
CA MET A 87 2.48 -7.61 -0.41
C MET A 87 1.93 -6.27 0.07
N LYS A 88 0.60 -6.14 0.07
CA LYS A 88 -0.10 -5.02 0.71
C LYS A 88 -0.51 -5.41 2.12
N ILE A 89 -0.28 -4.50 3.06
CA ILE A 89 -0.79 -4.62 4.43
C ILE A 89 -1.53 -3.33 4.85
N GLU A 90 -2.67 -3.51 5.49
CA GLU A 90 -3.44 -2.45 6.14
C GLU A 90 -3.62 -2.80 7.62
N VAL A 91 -2.80 -2.18 8.45
CA VAL A 91 -2.84 -2.43 9.90
C VAL A 91 -4.04 -1.73 10.50
N ASP A 92 -4.63 -2.37 11.53
CA ASP A 92 -5.84 -1.88 12.20
C ASP A 92 -7.09 -1.78 11.30
N SER A 93 -7.01 -2.34 10.10
CA SER A 93 -8.16 -2.54 9.24
C SER A 93 -8.90 -3.81 9.68
N THR A 94 -10.17 -3.68 10.00
CA THR A 94 -11.03 -4.83 10.37
C THR A 94 -11.19 -5.85 9.25
N PHE A 95 -10.71 -5.53 8.05
CA PHE A 95 -10.79 -6.39 6.86
C PHE A 95 -9.58 -7.30 6.68
N GLN A 96 -8.42 -6.91 7.18
CA GLN A 96 -7.20 -7.70 7.06
C GLN A 96 -6.61 -8.10 8.41
N CYS A 97 -6.71 -7.23 9.41
CA CYS A 97 -6.13 -7.43 10.73
C CYS A 97 -7.19 -7.40 11.82
N ALA A 98 -7.01 -8.18 12.87
CA ALA A 98 -7.79 -8.02 14.08
C ALA A 98 -7.54 -6.62 14.69
N PRO A 99 -8.55 -5.99 15.31
CA PRO A 99 -8.36 -4.71 15.99
C PRO A 99 -7.20 -4.75 16.99
N GLY A 100 -6.35 -3.74 16.97
CA GLY A 100 -5.19 -3.65 17.85
C GLY A 100 -3.94 -4.41 17.39
N THR A 101 -3.99 -5.12 16.26
CA THR A 101 -2.80 -5.76 15.68
C THR A 101 -1.75 -4.70 15.37
N ARG A 102 -0.48 -4.95 15.75
CA ARG A 102 0.67 -4.10 15.49
C ARG A 102 1.46 -4.63 14.29
N LEU A 103 2.14 -3.74 13.54
CA LEU A 103 3.05 -4.15 12.45
C LEU A 103 4.14 -5.11 12.95
N ALA A 104 4.70 -4.84 14.13
CA ALA A 104 5.73 -5.67 14.75
C ALA A 104 5.16 -6.78 15.65
N ASP A 105 3.87 -7.13 15.53
CA ASP A 105 3.30 -8.25 16.27
C ASP A 105 4.06 -9.55 15.90
N PRO A 106 4.57 -10.31 16.88
CA PRO A 106 5.31 -11.56 16.62
C PRO A 106 4.52 -12.58 15.77
N LYS A 107 3.20 -12.51 15.76
CA LYS A 107 2.36 -13.37 14.91
C LYS A 107 2.57 -13.09 13.41
N LEU A 108 3.00 -11.88 13.05
CA LEU A 108 3.27 -11.48 11.67
C LEU A 108 4.70 -11.80 11.25
N ALA A 109 5.60 -12.15 12.16
CA ALA A 109 7.01 -12.44 11.85
C ALA A 109 7.19 -13.45 10.69
N PRO A 110 6.41 -14.54 10.58
CA PRO A 110 6.57 -15.45 9.44
C PRO A 110 6.32 -14.80 8.08
N VAL A 111 5.44 -13.79 8.02
CA VAL A 111 5.15 -13.02 6.80
C VAL A 111 6.33 -12.11 6.46
N TRP A 112 6.88 -11.43 7.46
CA TRP A 112 8.08 -10.59 7.28
C TRP A 112 9.28 -11.42 6.85
N ASP A 113 9.51 -12.57 7.50
CA ASP A 113 10.62 -13.49 7.17
C ASP A 113 10.50 -13.98 5.71
N CYS A 114 9.29 -14.29 5.25
CA CYS A 114 9.05 -14.68 3.85
C CYS A 114 9.40 -13.53 2.90
N CYS A 115 8.90 -12.31 3.16
CA CYS A 115 9.19 -11.16 2.30
C CYS A 115 10.68 -10.81 2.29
N GLU A 116 11.37 -10.93 3.42
CA GLU A 116 12.83 -10.76 3.53
C GLU A 116 13.58 -11.79 2.69
N GLN A 117 13.20 -13.07 2.81
CA GLN A 117 13.83 -14.17 2.06
C GLN A 117 13.70 -13.99 0.54
N TYR A 118 12.54 -13.52 0.09
CA TYR A 118 12.27 -13.30 -1.34
C TYR A 118 12.62 -11.89 -1.82
N HIS A 119 13.15 -11.01 -0.95
CA HIS A 119 13.46 -9.61 -1.26
C HIS A 119 12.26 -8.86 -1.86
N GLN A 120 11.08 -9.07 -1.28
CA GLN A 120 9.83 -8.54 -1.81
C GLN A 120 9.43 -7.24 -1.12
N PRO A 121 8.92 -6.24 -1.86
CA PRO A 121 8.46 -5.00 -1.26
C PRO A 121 7.17 -5.18 -0.46
N MET A 122 7.04 -4.38 0.60
CA MET A 122 5.86 -4.30 1.44
C MET A 122 5.21 -2.93 1.30
N PHE A 123 3.96 -2.90 0.87
CA PHE A 123 3.15 -1.68 0.74
C PHE A 123 2.29 -1.54 1.98
N ILE A 124 2.54 -0.52 2.79
CA ILE A 124 1.95 -0.37 4.12
C ILE A 124 1.02 0.83 4.16
N HIS A 125 -0.26 0.59 4.47
CA HIS A 125 -1.19 1.64 4.86
C HIS A 125 -1.19 1.74 6.39
N MET A 126 -0.71 2.87 6.92
CA MET A 126 -0.60 3.12 8.36
C MET A 126 -1.72 4.04 8.83
N PHE A 127 -2.31 3.72 9.98
CA PHE A 127 -3.37 4.50 10.59
C PHE A 127 -2.99 5.13 11.93
N ARG A 128 -1.97 4.59 12.61
CA ARG A 128 -1.66 4.92 14.00
C ARG A 128 -0.21 5.36 14.19
N ARG A 129 0.04 6.10 15.27
CA ARG A 129 1.41 6.50 15.64
C ARG A 129 2.30 5.33 16.00
N GLU A 130 1.73 4.30 16.61
CA GLU A 130 2.43 3.08 17.00
C GLU A 130 3.01 2.35 15.79
N ASP A 131 2.33 2.43 14.64
CA ASP A 131 2.79 1.81 13.40
C ASP A 131 4.10 2.40 12.90
N ILE A 132 4.37 3.68 13.21
CA ILE A 132 5.63 4.34 12.85
C ILE A 132 6.80 3.78 13.65
N VAL A 133 6.58 3.52 14.96
CA VAL A 133 7.61 2.90 15.81
C VAL A 133 7.91 1.49 15.33
N ASP A 134 6.87 0.75 14.97
CA ASP A 134 7.01 -0.60 14.44
C ASP A 134 7.69 -0.60 13.07
N LEU A 135 7.39 0.36 12.20
CA LEU A 135 8.07 0.52 10.91
C LEU A 135 9.58 0.71 11.08
N GLU A 136 9.99 1.56 12.01
CA GLU A 136 11.40 1.79 12.29
C GLU A 136 12.10 0.51 12.77
N LEU A 137 11.43 -0.26 13.62
CA LEU A 137 11.93 -1.57 14.07
C LEU A 137 12.04 -2.55 12.92
N LEU A 138 11.00 -2.64 12.07
CA LEU A 138 10.97 -3.55 10.93
C LEU A 138 12.03 -3.20 9.89
N ALA A 139 12.20 -1.90 9.57
CA ALA A 139 13.21 -1.44 8.62
C ALA A 139 14.63 -1.83 9.04
N LYS A 140 14.91 -1.81 10.35
CA LYS A 140 16.19 -2.28 10.92
C LYS A 140 16.33 -3.81 10.87
N THR A 141 15.23 -4.52 11.13
CA THR A 141 15.25 -5.98 11.29
C THR A 141 15.29 -6.69 9.93
N TYR A 142 14.66 -6.10 8.92
CA TYR A 142 14.46 -6.68 7.59
C TYR A 142 15.06 -5.77 6.49
N PRO A 143 16.40 -5.74 6.35
CA PRO A 143 17.08 -4.81 5.45
C PRO A 143 16.85 -5.09 3.95
N HIS A 144 16.42 -6.29 3.57
CA HIS A 144 16.14 -6.63 2.17
C HIS A 144 14.69 -6.42 1.77
N ILE A 145 13.80 -6.08 2.72
CA ILE A 145 12.45 -5.65 2.39
C ILE A 145 12.49 -4.16 2.02
N THR A 146 11.95 -3.83 0.86
CA THR A 146 11.62 -2.45 0.52
C THR A 146 10.26 -2.09 1.11
N PHE A 147 10.23 -1.23 2.11
CA PHE A 147 8.99 -0.73 2.71
C PHE A 147 8.49 0.49 1.97
N VAL A 148 7.30 0.42 1.37
CA VAL A 148 6.64 1.54 0.70
C VAL A 148 5.46 1.99 1.54
N ILE A 149 5.56 3.18 2.11
CA ILE A 149 4.51 3.76 2.96
C ILE A 149 3.51 4.46 2.08
N CYS A 150 2.29 3.95 2.05
CA CYS A 150 1.22 4.47 1.21
C CYS A 150 0.79 5.87 1.66
N HIS A 151 0.41 6.71 0.69
CA HIS A 151 -0.23 8.01 0.91
C HIS A 151 0.61 8.98 1.76
N THR A 152 1.94 8.95 1.63
CA THR A 152 2.89 9.76 2.44
C THR A 152 2.82 9.50 3.95
N GLY A 153 2.29 8.33 4.38
CA GLY A 153 1.96 8.07 5.77
C GLY A 153 0.84 8.95 6.30
N ALA A 154 -0.01 9.45 5.38
CA ALA A 154 -1.10 10.35 5.73
C ALA A 154 -2.07 9.64 6.67
N ASP A 155 -2.28 10.27 7.80
CA ASP A 155 -3.30 9.93 8.75
C ASP A 155 -4.67 10.22 8.10
N ILE A 156 -5.52 9.21 7.95
CA ILE A 156 -6.90 9.37 7.41
C ILE A 156 -7.72 10.42 8.21
N CYS A 157 -7.26 10.76 9.39
CA CYS A 157 -7.86 11.78 10.25
C CYS A 157 -7.69 13.22 9.77
N PHE A 158 -7.12 13.50 8.60
CA PHE A 158 -6.99 14.86 8.04
C PHE A 158 -8.34 15.57 7.85
N ARG A 159 -9.42 14.83 7.68
CA ARG A 159 -10.77 15.37 7.55
C ARG A 159 -11.24 16.27 8.70
N ALA A 160 -10.52 16.34 9.81
CA ALA A 160 -10.95 17.08 11.01
C ALA A 160 -9.96 18.16 11.46
N GLY A 161 -9.07 18.65 10.61
CA GLY A 161 -8.06 19.63 11.02
C GLY A 161 -7.07 19.09 12.05
N MET A 162 -6.93 17.77 12.16
CA MET A 162 -5.94 17.16 13.04
C MET A 162 -4.53 17.41 12.53
N PRO A 163 -3.55 17.64 13.40
CA PRO A 163 -2.19 17.93 12.98
C PRO A 163 -1.59 16.73 12.21
N LYS A 164 -0.77 17.01 11.19
CA LYS A 164 0.03 16.09 10.36
C LYS A 164 1.05 15.27 11.21
N ARG A 165 0.58 14.51 12.18
CA ARG A 165 1.43 13.93 13.23
C ARG A 165 2.36 12.83 12.73
N ASN A 166 1.93 12.09 11.70
CA ASN A 166 2.71 10.98 11.16
C ASN A 166 3.63 11.42 10.03
N TYR A 167 3.19 12.35 9.20
CA TYR A 167 3.90 12.81 8.00
C TYR A 167 5.37 13.18 8.26
N GLU A 168 5.64 14.09 9.20
CA GLU A 168 7.01 14.52 9.50
C GLU A 168 7.90 13.38 9.99
N LYS A 169 7.33 12.48 10.81
CA LYS A 169 8.07 11.34 11.34
C LYS A 169 8.35 10.29 10.25
N VAL A 170 7.40 10.07 9.35
CA VAL A 170 7.60 9.19 8.18
C VAL A 170 8.72 9.73 7.30
N LEU A 171 8.71 11.04 6.97
CA LEU A 171 9.79 11.65 6.19
C LEU A 171 11.16 11.53 6.86
N GLN A 172 11.20 11.61 8.21
CA GLN A 172 12.42 11.37 8.95
C GLN A 172 12.92 9.94 8.75
N ILE A 173 12.05 8.94 8.88
CA ILE A 173 12.40 7.52 8.70
C ILE A 173 12.87 7.26 7.27
N VAL A 174 12.19 7.82 6.26
CA VAL A 174 12.62 7.69 4.84
C VAL A 174 14.04 8.23 4.63
N LYS A 175 14.44 9.28 5.34
CA LYS A 175 15.82 9.79 5.27
C LYS A 175 16.86 8.91 5.98
N GLU A 176 16.42 8.24 7.04
CA GLU A 176 17.33 7.46 7.91
C GLU A 176 17.53 6.03 7.39
N TYR A 177 16.57 5.48 6.64
CA TYR A 177 16.57 4.08 6.20
C TYR A 177 16.48 3.98 4.68
N GLU A 178 17.52 3.43 4.06
CA GLU A 178 17.61 3.27 2.60
C GLU A 178 16.56 2.33 2.00
N ASN A 179 15.96 1.48 2.83
CA ASN A 179 14.93 0.53 2.43
C ASN A 179 13.49 1.02 2.70
N VAL A 180 13.30 2.30 3.05
CA VAL A 180 11.97 2.90 3.29
C VAL A 180 11.67 3.99 2.27
N TYR A 181 10.53 3.89 1.63
CA TYR A 181 10.02 4.80 0.61
C TYR A 181 8.59 5.25 0.94
N ILE A 182 8.13 6.28 0.28
CA ILE A 182 6.73 6.74 0.34
C ILE A 182 6.12 6.76 -1.05
N ASP A 183 4.81 6.56 -1.13
CA ASP A 183 4.03 6.92 -2.31
C ASP A 183 3.16 8.16 -2.04
N THR A 184 2.74 8.83 -3.11
CA THR A 184 1.93 10.05 -3.05
C THR A 184 0.49 9.81 -3.52
N SER A 185 0.06 8.56 -3.58
CA SER A 185 -1.30 8.21 -3.99
C SER A 185 -2.33 8.81 -3.02
N THR A 186 -3.53 9.09 -3.52
CA THR A 186 -4.70 9.53 -2.73
C THR A 186 -4.53 10.87 -1.99
N VAL A 187 -3.38 11.53 -2.06
CA VAL A 187 -3.12 12.79 -1.35
C VAL A 187 -4.18 13.86 -1.63
N PRO A 188 -4.66 14.08 -2.87
CA PRO A 188 -5.73 15.04 -3.12
C PRO A 188 -7.04 14.73 -2.40
N ASP A 189 -7.40 13.45 -2.26
CA ASP A 189 -8.65 13.05 -1.61
C ASP A 189 -8.67 13.36 -0.10
N TYR A 190 -7.50 13.36 0.54
CA TYR A 190 -7.39 13.65 1.97
C TYR A 190 -7.61 15.13 2.32
N TYR A 191 -7.42 16.02 1.34
CA TYR A 191 -7.54 17.46 1.56
C TYR A 191 -8.87 18.03 1.08
N GLU A 192 -9.74 17.20 0.47
CA GLU A 192 -11.04 17.63 -0.06
C GLU A 192 -10.91 18.89 -0.95
N GLU A 193 -9.79 18.98 -1.69
CA GLU A 193 -9.50 20.13 -2.55
C GLU A 193 -10.00 19.91 -3.96
N GLU A 194 -10.56 20.98 -4.53
CA GLU A 194 -10.82 21.04 -5.96
C GLU A 194 -9.55 21.43 -6.74
N TYR A 195 -9.55 21.13 -8.06
CA TYR A 195 -8.52 21.59 -8.95
C TYR A 195 -8.25 23.10 -8.77
N PRO A 196 -7.02 23.56 -8.66
CA PRO A 196 -5.76 22.88 -9.00
C PRO A 196 -5.01 22.19 -7.84
N TRP A 197 -5.66 21.72 -6.80
CA TRP A 197 -5.13 20.92 -5.68
C TRP A 197 -3.85 21.48 -5.05
N LYS A 198 -3.84 22.76 -4.72
CA LYS A 198 -2.65 23.51 -4.27
C LYS A 198 -1.98 22.90 -3.04
N THR A 199 -2.78 22.49 -2.03
CA THR A 199 -2.24 21.89 -0.81
C THR A 199 -1.58 20.55 -1.11
N SER A 200 -2.23 19.71 -1.91
CA SER A 200 -1.73 18.41 -2.31
C SER A 200 -0.44 18.51 -3.13
N VAL A 201 -0.41 19.43 -4.09
CA VAL A 201 0.81 19.71 -4.89
C VAL A 201 1.95 20.18 -3.99
N ASN A 202 1.69 21.12 -3.06
CA ASN A 202 2.71 21.61 -2.13
C ASN A 202 3.27 20.49 -1.24
N ILE A 203 2.43 19.52 -0.83
CA ILE A 203 2.87 18.38 -0.03
C ILE A 203 3.77 17.44 -0.85
N ILE A 204 3.39 17.15 -2.08
CA ILE A 204 4.20 16.33 -2.98
C ILE A 204 5.55 17.00 -3.25
N GLU A 205 5.56 18.30 -3.53
CA GLU A 205 6.79 19.07 -3.68
C GLU A 205 7.64 19.10 -2.40
N GLU A 206 7.01 19.19 -1.25
CA GLU A 206 7.70 19.11 0.04
C GLU A 206 8.34 17.74 0.26
N CYS A 207 7.63 16.65 -0.04
CA CYS A 207 8.17 15.29 -0.02
C CYS A 207 9.42 15.21 -0.89
N TYR A 208 9.29 15.60 -2.16
CA TYR A 208 10.40 15.58 -3.11
C TYR A 208 11.62 16.37 -2.61
N ARG A 209 11.42 17.57 -2.09
CA ARG A 209 12.52 18.39 -1.54
C ARG A 209 13.17 17.79 -0.31
N LYS A 210 12.40 17.08 0.52
CA LYS A 210 12.91 16.54 1.79
C LYS A 210 13.57 15.18 1.63
N VAL A 211 13.05 14.31 0.78
CA VAL A 211 13.50 12.92 0.70
C VAL A 211 13.97 12.48 -0.69
N GLY A 212 13.80 13.32 -1.71
CA GLY A 212 14.17 13.00 -3.09
C GLY A 212 13.06 12.24 -3.84
N ALA A 213 13.42 11.64 -4.97
CA ALA A 213 12.56 10.80 -5.81
C ALA A 213 12.94 9.33 -5.67
#